data_9055660040f718edca98d32c34526360
#
_entry.id   9055660040f718edca98d32c34526360
#
_cell.length_a   1.000
_cell.length_b   1.000
_cell.length_c   1.000
_cell.angle_alpha   90.00
_cell.angle_beta   90.00
_cell.angle_gamma   90.00
#
_symmetry.space_group_name_H-M   'P 1'
#
loop_
_entity.id
_entity.type
_entity.pdbx_description
1 polymer ?
#
loop_
_entity_poly.entity_id
_entity_poly.type
_entity_poly.pdbx_seq_one_letter_code
_entity_poly.pdbx_strand_id
1 'polypeptide(L)'
;MTVLVAGSLHLDVVLRAPHLPALDETVMGSSVDYVFGGKGGNQAVAAARMGADVDFVGRAGSDRFGDMIREALERSGVGLTQLQRDPGASGMSAAILNADGEYGAVVVSAANLNIEVDPIHVPDGTTLVLLQNEIPEAVNLAVAKKARAEGAQVWLNAAPARAVCAPLAALVDLLIVNRIEAAFYAAQDGFAQSLTTLGGD
;
A
#
# COMPACT_ATOMS: atom_id res chain seq x y z
N MET A 1 20.10 -1.11 -6.98
CA MET A 1 19.47 -0.40 -5.85
C MET A 1 18.52 -1.38 -5.20
N THR A 2 18.73 -1.67 -3.93
CA THR A 2 17.88 -2.60 -3.16
C THR A 2 16.82 -1.80 -2.43
N VAL A 3 15.56 -2.20 -2.60
CA VAL A 3 14.38 -1.51 -2.07
C VAL A 3 13.55 -2.50 -1.25
N LEU A 4 13.19 -2.13 -0.04
CA LEU A 4 12.17 -2.82 0.73
C LEU A 4 10.85 -2.07 0.62
N VAL A 5 9.79 -2.76 0.25
CA VAL A 5 8.43 -2.19 0.27
C VAL A 5 7.64 -2.86 1.36
N ALA A 6 7.15 -2.10 2.34
CA ALA A 6 6.22 -2.61 3.34
C ALA A 6 4.85 -1.98 3.12
N GLY A 7 3.82 -2.80 2.85
CA GLY A 7 2.54 -2.22 2.49
C GLY A 7 1.42 -3.22 2.20
N SER A 8 0.34 -2.65 1.70
CA SER A 8 -0.91 -3.35 1.40
C SER A 8 -0.84 -4.14 0.10
N LEU A 9 -1.64 -5.19 0.08
CA LEU A 9 -1.93 -6.03 -1.07
C LEU A 9 -3.44 -6.16 -1.23
N HIS A 10 -3.94 -5.91 -2.43
CA HIS A 10 -5.35 -6.11 -2.76
C HIS A 10 -5.50 -6.90 -4.06
N LEU A 11 -6.59 -7.65 -4.17
CA LEU A 11 -7.13 -8.06 -5.45
C LEU A 11 -8.42 -7.30 -5.68
N ASP A 12 -8.43 -6.46 -6.69
CA ASP A 12 -9.59 -5.62 -7.03
C ASP A 12 -10.50 -6.38 -7.98
N VAL A 13 -11.76 -6.54 -7.58
CA VAL A 13 -12.83 -7.10 -8.41
C VAL A 13 -13.57 -5.95 -9.08
N VAL A 14 -13.37 -5.78 -10.39
CA VAL A 14 -13.96 -4.70 -11.17
C VAL A 14 -15.11 -5.25 -12.01
N LEU A 15 -16.30 -4.82 -11.68
CA LEU A 15 -17.54 -5.17 -12.40
C LEU A 15 -17.92 -4.04 -13.37
N ARG A 16 -18.28 -4.39 -14.59
CA ARG A 16 -18.82 -3.42 -15.55
C ARG A 16 -20.34 -3.55 -15.63
N ALA A 17 -21.04 -2.44 -15.43
CA ALA A 17 -22.48 -2.38 -15.46
C ALA A 17 -22.96 -1.15 -16.24
N PRO A 18 -24.21 -1.12 -16.74
CA PRO A 18 -24.73 0.07 -17.45
C PRO A 18 -24.84 1.29 -16.54
N HIS A 19 -25.11 1.11 -15.26
CA HIS A 19 -25.19 2.15 -14.22
C HIS A 19 -24.86 1.56 -12.85
N LEU A 20 -24.62 2.40 -11.85
CA LEU A 20 -24.46 1.96 -10.46
C LEU A 20 -25.81 1.56 -9.89
N PRO A 21 -25.93 0.41 -9.18
CA PRO A 21 -27.20 -0.01 -8.58
C PRO A 21 -27.73 1.03 -7.58
N ALA A 22 -29.02 1.34 -7.69
CA ALA A 22 -29.73 2.04 -6.65
C ALA A 22 -30.02 1.11 -5.44
N LEU A 23 -30.55 1.68 -4.35
CA LEU A 23 -30.98 0.87 -3.21
C LEU A 23 -32.02 -0.16 -3.68
N ASP A 24 -31.85 -1.42 -3.25
CA ASP A 24 -32.70 -2.58 -3.58
C ASP A 24 -32.76 -2.94 -5.08
N GLU A 25 -31.88 -2.38 -5.92
CA GLU A 25 -31.79 -2.70 -7.34
C GLU A 25 -30.75 -3.80 -7.61
N THR A 26 -31.10 -4.73 -8.50
CA THR A 26 -30.15 -5.69 -9.09
C THR A 26 -29.89 -5.33 -10.54
N VAL A 27 -28.63 -5.02 -10.87
CA VAL A 27 -28.20 -4.67 -12.22
C VAL A 27 -27.42 -5.83 -12.85
N MET A 28 -27.73 -6.16 -14.10
CA MET A 28 -26.96 -7.15 -14.85
C MET A 28 -25.69 -6.52 -15.41
N GLY A 29 -24.54 -7.00 -14.89
CA GLY A 29 -23.23 -6.59 -15.38
C GLY A 29 -22.83 -7.29 -16.69
N SER A 30 -21.86 -6.72 -17.39
CA SER A 30 -21.36 -7.24 -18.68
C SER A 30 -20.03 -7.99 -18.55
N SER A 31 -19.21 -7.68 -17.56
CA SER A 31 -17.92 -8.36 -17.31
C SER A 31 -17.45 -8.22 -15.86
N VAL A 32 -16.51 -9.10 -15.52
CA VAL A 32 -15.74 -9.02 -14.28
C VAL A 32 -14.25 -9.14 -14.61
N ASP A 33 -13.44 -8.25 -14.03
CA ASP A 33 -12.00 -8.27 -14.11
C ASP A 33 -11.42 -8.43 -12.69
N TYR A 34 -10.35 -9.22 -12.55
CA TYR A 34 -9.56 -9.34 -11.33
C TYR A 34 -8.24 -8.63 -11.53
N VAL A 35 -8.02 -7.56 -10.81
CA VAL A 35 -6.87 -6.67 -10.99
C VAL A 35 -6.00 -6.70 -9.74
N PHE A 36 -4.70 -6.96 -9.92
CA PHE A 36 -3.74 -6.82 -8.84
C PHE A 36 -3.65 -5.37 -8.39
N GLY A 37 -3.73 -5.14 -7.08
CA GLY A 37 -3.78 -3.82 -6.47
C GLY A 37 -3.17 -3.76 -5.08
N GLY A 38 -3.52 -2.69 -4.38
CA GLY A 38 -2.88 -2.30 -3.13
C GLY A 38 -1.69 -1.38 -3.38
N LYS A 39 -1.59 -0.30 -2.61
CA LYS A 39 -0.52 0.71 -2.83
C LYS A 39 0.87 0.10 -2.64
N GLY A 40 1.03 -0.77 -1.64
CA GLY A 40 2.28 -1.49 -1.42
C GLY A 40 2.66 -2.37 -2.59
N GLY A 41 1.75 -3.23 -3.03
CA GLY A 41 1.96 -4.12 -4.17
C GLY A 41 2.28 -3.35 -5.45
N ASN A 42 1.53 -2.30 -5.74
CA ASN A 42 1.77 -1.47 -6.92
C ASN A 42 3.14 -0.80 -6.91
N GLN A 43 3.60 -0.30 -5.75
CA GLN A 43 4.94 0.28 -5.62
C GLN A 43 6.04 -0.77 -5.79
N ALA A 44 5.87 -1.96 -5.20
CA ALA A 44 6.84 -3.05 -5.35
C ALA A 44 7.01 -3.48 -6.80
N VAL A 45 5.89 -3.69 -7.50
CA VAL A 45 5.88 -4.05 -8.93
C VAL A 45 6.49 -2.93 -9.78
N ALA A 46 6.16 -1.68 -9.51
CA ALA A 46 6.72 -0.54 -10.25
C ALA A 46 8.24 -0.45 -10.06
N ALA A 47 8.73 -0.56 -8.83
CA ALA A 47 10.17 -0.53 -8.52
C ALA A 47 10.92 -1.68 -9.19
N ALA A 48 10.39 -2.91 -9.13
CA ALA A 48 10.99 -4.06 -9.80
C ALA A 48 11.04 -3.89 -11.32
N ARG A 49 9.98 -3.39 -11.95
CA ARG A 49 9.95 -3.07 -13.40
C ARG A 49 10.95 -1.98 -13.80
N MET A 50 11.30 -1.09 -12.89
CA MET A 50 12.33 -0.07 -13.11
C MET A 50 13.76 -0.60 -12.84
N GLY A 51 13.91 -1.90 -12.55
CA GLY A 51 15.20 -2.57 -12.36
C GLY A 51 15.76 -2.52 -10.94
N ALA A 52 14.95 -2.17 -9.95
CA ALA A 52 15.35 -2.33 -8.56
C ALA A 52 15.29 -3.80 -8.12
N ASP A 53 16.18 -4.18 -7.22
CA ASP A 53 16.08 -5.43 -6.45
C ASP A 53 15.11 -5.16 -5.28
N VAL A 54 13.93 -5.78 -5.33
CA VAL A 54 12.81 -5.45 -4.42
C VAL A 54 12.47 -6.65 -3.56
N ASP A 55 12.46 -6.46 -2.24
CA ASP A 55 11.83 -7.36 -1.29
C ASP A 55 10.53 -6.75 -0.74
N PHE A 56 9.55 -7.59 -0.42
CA PHE A 56 8.22 -7.14 0.00
C PHE A 56 7.83 -7.66 1.37
N VAL A 57 7.41 -6.73 2.23
CA VAL A 57 6.78 -6.99 3.53
C VAL A 57 5.30 -6.70 3.44
N GLY A 58 4.49 -7.69 3.73
CA GLY A 58 3.04 -7.57 3.76
C GLY A 58 2.38 -8.89 4.15
N ARG A 59 1.07 -8.93 4.08
CA ARG A 59 0.31 -10.13 4.44
C ARG A 59 -0.84 -10.37 3.46
N ALA A 60 -0.93 -11.57 2.93
CA ALA A 60 -2.02 -12.02 2.07
C ALA A 60 -2.76 -13.18 2.74
N GLY A 61 -4.04 -13.32 2.44
CA GLY A 61 -4.86 -14.42 2.95
C GLY A 61 -4.44 -15.79 2.41
N SER A 62 -4.95 -16.84 3.04
CA SER A 62 -4.81 -18.23 2.58
C SER A 62 -5.94 -18.63 1.62
N ASP A 63 -6.52 -17.67 0.94
CA ASP A 63 -7.57 -17.79 -0.05
C ASP A 63 -7.00 -17.74 -1.48
N ARG A 64 -7.88 -17.97 -2.47
CA ARG A 64 -7.52 -17.89 -3.89
C ARG A 64 -6.99 -16.50 -4.29
N PHE A 65 -7.49 -15.44 -3.67
CA PHE A 65 -7.03 -14.08 -3.94
C PHE A 65 -5.59 -13.89 -3.48
N GLY A 66 -5.25 -14.46 -2.31
CA GLY A 66 -3.86 -14.46 -1.81
C GLY A 66 -2.91 -15.19 -2.74
N ASP A 67 -3.34 -16.29 -3.35
CA ASP A 67 -2.52 -17.01 -4.34
C ASP A 67 -2.32 -16.17 -5.60
N MET A 68 -3.38 -15.54 -6.13
CA MET A 68 -3.29 -14.65 -7.29
C MET A 68 -2.39 -13.43 -7.05
N ILE A 69 -2.47 -12.83 -5.85
CA ILE A 69 -1.61 -11.72 -5.42
C ILE A 69 -0.15 -12.17 -5.40
N ARG A 70 0.14 -13.31 -4.77
CA ARG A 70 1.47 -13.88 -4.69
C ARG A 70 2.06 -14.13 -6.08
N GLU A 71 1.32 -14.79 -6.96
CA GLU A 71 1.73 -15.05 -8.34
C GLU A 71 2.02 -13.76 -9.12
N ALA A 72 1.25 -12.70 -8.92
CA ALA A 72 1.47 -11.42 -9.58
C ALA A 72 2.78 -10.76 -9.16
N LEU A 73 3.11 -10.81 -7.86
CA LEU A 73 4.38 -10.32 -7.33
C LEU A 73 5.56 -11.15 -7.84
N GLU A 74 5.46 -12.49 -7.80
CA GLU A 74 6.49 -13.41 -8.29
C GLU A 74 6.81 -13.18 -9.78
N ARG A 75 5.76 -13.08 -10.61
CA ARG A 75 5.92 -12.76 -12.05
C ARG A 75 6.56 -11.40 -12.30
N SER A 76 6.47 -10.49 -11.35
CA SER A 76 7.07 -9.16 -11.45
C SER A 76 8.51 -9.11 -10.92
N GLY A 77 9.05 -10.23 -10.43
CA GLY A 77 10.41 -10.31 -9.91
C GLY A 77 10.59 -9.73 -8.50
N VAL A 78 9.49 -9.60 -7.74
CA VAL A 78 9.52 -9.11 -6.35
C VAL A 78 9.88 -10.27 -5.41
N GLY A 79 10.85 -10.06 -4.51
CA GLY A 79 11.21 -10.99 -3.44
C GLY A 79 10.09 -11.14 -2.41
N LEU A 80 9.74 -12.37 -2.06
CA LEU A 80 8.60 -12.68 -1.20
C LEU A 80 8.98 -13.40 0.10
N THR A 81 10.24 -13.32 0.50
CA THR A 81 10.73 -14.00 1.72
C THR A 81 10.02 -13.54 2.97
N GLN A 82 9.49 -12.30 2.96
CA GLN A 82 8.79 -11.66 4.07
C GLN A 82 7.29 -11.49 3.82
N LEU A 83 6.74 -12.11 2.75
CA LEU A 83 5.29 -12.14 2.53
C LEU A 83 4.64 -13.14 3.49
N GLN A 84 3.89 -12.59 4.45
CA GLN A 84 3.19 -13.38 5.47
C GLN A 84 1.88 -13.97 4.91
N ARG A 85 1.43 -15.07 5.52
CA ARG A 85 0.14 -15.72 5.22
C ARG A 85 -0.82 -15.55 6.39
N ASP A 86 -2.02 -15.09 6.10
CA ASP A 86 -3.12 -14.95 7.05
C ASP A 86 -4.10 -16.13 6.89
N PRO A 87 -4.63 -16.73 7.97
CA PRO A 87 -5.65 -17.78 7.85
C PRO A 87 -6.99 -17.23 7.31
N GLY A 88 -7.21 -15.92 7.35
CA GLY A 88 -8.39 -15.24 6.85
C GLY A 88 -8.30 -14.83 5.38
N ALA A 89 -9.16 -13.88 5.00
CA ALA A 89 -9.26 -13.38 3.64
C ALA A 89 -8.11 -12.41 3.28
N SER A 90 -7.78 -12.36 2.00
CA SER A 90 -6.91 -11.35 1.43
C SER A 90 -7.58 -9.97 1.38
N GLY A 91 -6.77 -8.90 1.37
CA GLY A 91 -7.27 -7.57 1.05
C GLY A 91 -7.90 -7.53 -0.35
N MET A 92 -9.01 -6.84 -0.49
CA MET A 92 -9.71 -6.72 -1.75
C MET A 92 -10.46 -5.39 -1.88
N SER A 93 -10.75 -4.99 -3.10
CA SER A 93 -11.82 -4.03 -3.38
C SER A 93 -12.85 -4.64 -4.32
N ALA A 94 -14.09 -4.17 -4.21
CA ALA A 94 -15.14 -4.42 -5.19
C ALA A 94 -15.56 -3.08 -5.77
N ALA A 95 -15.37 -2.91 -7.08
CA ALA A 95 -15.70 -1.70 -7.78
C ALA A 95 -16.72 -1.99 -8.90
N ILE A 96 -17.73 -1.14 -9.02
CA ILE A 96 -18.67 -1.14 -10.15
C ILE A 96 -18.35 0.09 -10.98
N LEU A 97 -18.09 -0.11 -12.26
CA LEU A 97 -17.76 0.93 -13.24
C LEU A 97 -18.87 0.97 -14.30
N ASN A 98 -19.45 2.14 -14.53
CA ASN A 98 -20.44 2.33 -15.58
C ASN A 98 -19.81 2.80 -16.93
N ALA A 99 -20.65 2.91 -17.96
CA ALA A 99 -20.21 3.31 -19.29
C ALA A 99 -19.68 4.76 -19.34
N ASP A 100 -20.11 5.62 -18.43
CA ASP A 100 -19.73 7.04 -18.36
C ASP A 100 -18.42 7.25 -17.57
N GLY A 101 -17.85 6.17 -17.02
CA GLY A 101 -16.62 6.22 -16.22
C GLY A 101 -16.84 6.57 -14.75
N GLU A 102 -18.09 6.64 -14.29
CA GLU A 102 -18.40 6.76 -12.87
C GLU A 102 -18.21 5.41 -12.18
N TYR A 103 -17.77 5.44 -10.94
CA TYR A 103 -17.57 4.21 -10.17
C TYR A 103 -17.98 4.36 -8.71
N GLY A 104 -18.39 3.24 -8.13
CA GLY A 104 -18.51 3.08 -6.68
C GLY A 104 -17.68 1.88 -6.24
N ALA A 105 -16.98 2.00 -5.11
CA ALA A 105 -16.14 0.92 -4.62
C ALA A 105 -16.20 0.77 -3.11
N VAL A 106 -15.99 -0.48 -2.67
CA VAL A 106 -15.78 -0.83 -1.26
C VAL A 106 -14.42 -1.53 -1.14
N VAL A 107 -13.61 -1.09 -0.18
CA VAL A 107 -12.29 -1.68 0.11
C VAL A 107 -12.33 -2.40 1.44
N VAL A 108 -11.82 -3.63 1.46
CA VAL A 108 -11.68 -4.45 2.65
C VAL A 108 -10.19 -4.76 2.86
N SER A 109 -9.60 -4.24 3.92
CA SER A 109 -8.17 -4.40 4.20
C SER A 109 -7.80 -5.82 4.62
N ALA A 110 -8.67 -6.52 5.36
CA ALA A 110 -8.52 -7.93 5.78
C ALA A 110 -7.08 -8.25 6.27
N ALA A 111 -6.39 -9.20 5.62
CA ALA A 111 -5.03 -9.63 5.99
C ALA A 111 -4.02 -8.48 6.15
N ASN A 112 -4.20 -7.36 5.45
CA ASN A 112 -3.32 -6.19 5.57
C ASN A 112 -3.30 -5.58 6.99
N LEU A 113 -4.33 -5.82 7.80
CA LEU A 113 -4.40 -5.34 9.18
C LEU A 113 -3.66 -6.25 10.17
N ASN A 114 -3.29 -7.46 9.76
CA ASN A 114 -2.75 -8.50 10.62
C ASN A 114 -1.24 -8.72 10.42
N ILE A 115 -0.52 -7.78 9.82
CA ILE A 115 0.92 -7.90 9.59
C ILE A 115 1.64 -8.00 10.94
N GLU A 116 2.40 -9.09 11.13
CA GLU A 116 3.23 -9.33 12.30
C GLU A 116 4.56 -8.61 12.16
N VAL A 117 4.97 -7.87 13.20
CA VAL A 117 6.15 -7.00 13.18
C VAL A 117 7.44 -7.75 13.51
N ASP A 118 7.37 -8.73 14.42
CA ASP A 118 8.56 -9.41 14.94
C ASP A 118 9.44 -10.07 13.86
N PRO A 119 8.87 -10.79 12.86
CA PRO A 119 9.67 -11.43 11.83
C PRO A 119 10.25 -10.48 10.78
N ILE A 120 9.80 -9.21 10.76
CA ILE A 120 10.26 -8.25 9.74
C ILE A 120 11.71 -7.89 9.97
N HIS A 121 12.50 -7.91 8.91
CA HIS A 121 13.88 -7.39 8.88
C HIS A 121 14.10 -6.53 7.64
N VAL A 122 15.08 -5.65 7.70
CA VAL A 122 15.54 -4.87 6.55
C VAL A 122 16.73 -5.62 5.97
N PRO A 123 16.68 -6.11 4.73
CA PRO A 123 17.79 -6.85 4.13
C PRO A 123 19.07 -6.00 4.05
N ASP A 124 20.22 -6.64 4.18
CA ASP A 124 21.53 -5.99 4.05
C ASP A 124 21.64 -5.25 2.70
N GLY A 125 22.17 -4.05 2.73
CA GLY A 125 22.33 -3.23 1.52
C GLY A 125 21.06 -2.56 1.02
N THR A 126 19.94 -2.64 1.76
CA THR A 126 18.73 -1.87 1.47
C THR A 126 19.06 -0.37 1.53
N THR A 127 18.79 0.35 0.46
CA THR A 127 19.03 1.79 0.36
C THR A 127 17.78 2.62 0.56
N LEU A 128 16.60 2.02 0.32
CA LEU A 128 15.32 2.70 0.37
C LEU A 128 14.22 1.77 0.92
N VAL A 129 13.40 2.31 1.80
CA VAL A 129 12.17 1.69 2.29
C VAL A 129 10.97 2.52 1.84
N LEU A 130 10.00 1.89 1.20
CA LEU A 130 8.75 2.51 0.75
C LEU A 130 7.59 2.09 1.66
N LEU A 131 6.84 3.06 2.16
CA LEU A 131 5.69 2.89 3.04
C LEU A 131 4.45 3.58 2.46
N GLN A 132 3.26 3.16 2.92
CA GLN A 132 1.98 3.80 2.59
C GLN A 132 1.02 3.73 3.80
N ASN A 133 -0.11 4.44 3.68
CA ASN A 133 -1.09 4.53 4.76
C ASN A 133 -2.20 3.45 4.71
N GLU A 134 -2.01 2.33 4.02
CA GLU A 134 -3.02 1.26 3.91
C GLU A 134 -2.79 0.07 4.85
N ILE A 135 -1.73 0.11 5.65
CA ILE A 135 -1.43 -0.88 6.70
C ILE A 135 -1.41 -0.21 8.08
N PRO A 136 -1.42 -0.98 9.18
CA PRO A 136 -1.37 -0.40 10.52
C PRO A 136 -0.14 0.49 10.72
N GLU A 137 -0.34 1.65 11.33
CA GLU A 137 0.75 2.61 11.58
C GLU A 137 1.88 2.02 12.44
N ALA A 138 1.53 1.13 13.37
CA ALA A 138 2.52 0.43 14.20
C ALA A 138 3.51 -0.39 13.34
N VAL A 139 3.05 -0.98 12.23
CA VAL A 139 3.90 -1.69 11.27
C VAL A 139 4.82 -0.71 10.55
N ASN A 140 4.27 0.39 10.02
CA ASN A 140 5.07 1.44 9.37
C ASN A 140 6.16 1.99 10.31
N LEU A 141 5.79 2.28 11.57
CA LEU A 141 6.74 2.77 12.56
C LEU A 141 7.86 1.76 12.87
N ALA A 142 7.51 0.49 13.01
CA ALA A 142 8.49 -0.57 13.28
C ALA A 142 9.46 -0.76 12.11
N VAL A 143 8.93 -0.79 10.88
CA VAL A 143 9.75 -0.90 9.66
C VAL A 143 10.65 0.33 9.50
N ALA A 144 10.11 1.54 9.69
CA ALA A 144 10.90 2.77 9.61
C ALA A 144 12.05 2.80 10.63
N LYS A 145 11.82 2.35 11.87
CA LYS A 145 12.89 2.24 12.89
C LYS A 145 13.99 1.28 12.47
N LYS A 146 13.61 0.09 11.94
CA LYS A 146 14.57 -0.90 11.45
C LYS A 146 15.33 -0.36 10.24
N ALA A 147 14.67 0.33 9.31
CA ALA A 147 15.28 0.97 8.15
C ALA A 147 16.36 2.00 8.55
N ARG A 148 16.05 2.85 9.52
CA ARG A 148 17.00 3.87 10.02
C ARG A 148 18.19 3.25 10.72
N ALA A 149 18.01 2.13 11.42
CA ALA A 149 19.12 1.41 12.06
C ALA A 149 20.12 0.84 11.02
N GLU A 150 19.63 0.46 9.84
CA GLU A 150 20.43 -0.03 8.71
C GLU A 150 20.89 1.10 7.77
N GLY A 151 20.58 2.37 8.07
CA GLY A 151 20.99 3.53 7.26
C GLY A 151 20.20 3.74 5.98
N ALA A 152 19.07 3.04 5.80
CA ALA A 152 18.21 3.19 4.64
C ALA A 152 17.35 4.47 4.75
N GLN A 153 17.04 5.08 3.59
CA GLN A 153 16.05 6.15 3.49
C GLN A 153 14.62 5.58 3.67
N VAL A 154 13.74 6.39 4.25
CA VAL A 154 12.33 6.06 4.44
C VAL A 154 11.48 7.04 3.67
N TRP A 155 10.75 6.56 2.65
CA TRP A 155 9.81 7.35 1.89
C TRP A 155 8.38 6.90 2.20
N LEU A 156 7.51 7.83 2.54
CA LEU A 156 6.10 7.59 2.84
C LEU A 156 5.20 8.19 1.76
N ASN A 157 4.53 7.34 1.00
CA ASN A 157 3.36 7.76 0.24
C ASN A 157 2.17 7.87 1.23
N ALA A 158 1.83 9.09 1.61
CA ALA A 158 0.87 9.36 2.67
C ALA A 158 -0.61 9.19 2.22
N ALA A 159 -0.85 8.23 1.37
CA ALA A 159 -2.15 7.84 0.82
C ALA A 159 -2.67 6.52 1.44
N PRO A 160 -3.96 6.44 1.85
CA PRO A 160 -4.91 7.55 1.97
C PRO A 160 -4.52 8.56 3.05
N ALA A 161 -5.08 9.77 2.96
CA ALA A 161 -4.86 10.81 3.96
C ALA A 161 -5.32 10.34 5.34
N ARG A 162 -4.40 10.29 6.28
CA ARG A 162 -4.65 10.04 7.71
C ARG A 162 -3.55 10.68 8.54
N ALA A 163 -3.82 10.96 9.81
CA ALA A 163 -2.80 11.45 10.73
C ALA A 163 -1.62 10.46 10.80
N VAL A 164 -0.42 10.99 10.84
CA VAL A 164 0.82 10.23 11.03
C VAL A 164 1.39 10.62 12.38
N CYS A 165 1.70 9.64 13.23
CA CYS A 165 2.25 9.91 14.55
C CYS A 165 3.62 10.59 14.46
N ALA A 166 3.92 11.50 15.40
CA ALA A 166 5.19 12.22 15.42
C ALA A 166 6.44 11.32 15.39
N PRO A 167 6.48 10.15 16.08
CA PRO A 167 7.60 9.23 15.96
C PRO A 167 7.83 8.67 14.55
N LEU A 168 6.77 8.40 13.77
CA LEU A 168 6.92 7.96 12.39
C LEU A 168 7.33 9.12 11.48
N ALA A 169 6.70 10.28 11.64
CA ALA A 169 7.01 11.48 10.86
C ALA A 169 8.51 11.87 10.98
N ALA A 170 9.08 11.76 12.18
CA ALA A 170 10.50 12.04 12.43
C ALA A 170 11.49 11.07 11.75
N LEU A 171 11.01 9.92 11.24
CA LEU A 171 11.83 8.91 10.55
C LEU A 171 11.69 9.00 9.02
N VAL A 172 10.74 9.76 8.50
CA VAL A 172 10.47 9.90 7.06
C VAL A 172 11.42 10.92 6.45
N ASP A 173 12.13 10.53 5.40
CA ASP A 173 13.02 11.41 4.63
C ASP A 173 12.26 12.11 3.47
N LEU A 174 11.25 11.44 2.91
CA LEU A 174 10.43 11.99 1.81
C LEU A 174 8.97 11.63 2.01
N LEU A 175 8.11 12.65 1.98
CA LEU A 175 6.66 12.51 1.99
C LEU A 175 6.11 12.72 0.58
N ILE A 176 5.40 11.73 0.07
CA ILE A 176 4.74 11.78 -1.25
C ILE A 176 3.24 11.94 -1.02
N VAL A 177 2.67 13.00 -1.58
CA VAL A 177 1.26 13.37 -1.41
C VAL A 177 0.66 13.84 -2.73
N ASN A 178 -0.61 13.56 -2.93
CA ASN A 178 -1.41 14.24 -3.94
C ASN A 178 -1.99 15.56 -3.38
N ARG A 179 -2.74 16.29 -4.21
CA ARG A 179 -3.32 17.59 -3.82
C ARG A 179 -4.26 17.50 -2.60
N ILE A 180 -5.03 16.42 -2.49
CA ILE A 180 -5.98 16.24 -1.38
C ILE A 180 -5.23 15.91 -0.08
N GLU A 181 -4.26 15.03 -0.17
CA GLU A 181 -3.40 14.64 0.95
C GLU A 181 -2.55 15.83 1.43
N ALA A 182 -1.99 16.61 0.49
CA ALA A 182 -1.25 17.82 0.82
C ALA A 182 -2.12 18.83 1.60
N ALA A 183 -3.38 19.03 1.18
CA ALA A 183 -4.31 19.90 1.90
C ALA A 183 -4.64 19.35 3.30
N PHE A 184 -4.80 18.03 3.43
CA PHE A 184 -5.04 17.38 4.72
C PHE A 184 -3.86 17.61 5.69
N TYR A 185 -2.62 17.40 5.23
CA TYR A 185 -1.44 17.56 6.09
C TYR A 185 -1.13 19.02 6.39
N ALA A 186 -1.36 19.94 5.44
CA ALA A 186 -1.20 21.38 5.67
C ALA A 186 -2.17 21.94 6.72
N ALA A 187 -3.32 21.30 6.91
CA ALA A 187 -4.30 21.69 7.92
C ALA A 187 -3.98 21.17 9.33
N GLN A 188 -2.98 20.28 9.48
CA GLN A 188 -2.57 19.74 10.79
C GLN A 188 -1.49 20.63 11.41
N ASP A 189 -1.76 21.14 12.62
CA ASP A 189 -0.80 21.93 13.40
C ASP A 189 0.50 21.14 13.63
N GLY A 190 1.63 21.74 13.25
CA GLY A 190 2.98 21.17 13.43
C GLY A 190 3.52 20.32 12.28
N PHE A 191 2.69 19.75 11.39
CA PHE A 191 3.18 18.99 10.25
C PHE A 191 3.72 19.93 9.15
N ALA A 192 3.07 21.06 8.92
CA ALA A 192 3.53 22.10 8.00
C ALA A 192 4.90 22.66 8.42
N GLN A 193 5.16 22.80 9.72
CA GLN A 193 6.46 23.21 10.24
C GLN A 193 7.57 22.20 10.00
N SER A 194 7.26 20.91 10.07
CA SER A 194 8.23 19.83 9.77
C SER A 194 8.56 19.74 8.29
N LEU A 195 7.61 20.02 7.39
CA LEU A 195 7.82 20.03 5.93
C LEU A 195 8.65 21.24 5.47
N THR A 196 8.47 22.42 6.10
CA THR A 196 9.25 23.61 5.78
C THR A 196 10.71 23.53 6.24
N THR A 197 11.02 22.66 7.20
CA THR A 197 12.40 22.41 7.64
C THR A 197 13.15 21.44 6.71
N LEU A 198 12.44 20.65 5.89
CA LEU A 198 13.03 19.72 4.92
C LEU A 198 13.11 20.29 3.50
N GLY A 199 12.35 21.34 3.19
CA GLY A 199 12.40 22.11 1.96
C GLY A 199 13.20 23.39 2.19
N GLY A 200 14.52 23.30 2.14
CA GLY A 200 15.36 24.47 1.91
C GLY A 200 15.01 25.07 0.56
N ASP A 201 14.95 26.41 0.51
CA ASP A 201 14.64 27.33 -0.59
C ASP A 201 14.83 26.81 -2.02
#